data_a7bb24a0495c8b29ce496d1e22ed52f4
#
_entry.id   a7bb24a0495c8b29ce496d1e22ed52f4
#
_cell.length_a   1.000
_cell.length_b   1.000
_cell.length_c   1.000
_cell.angle_alpha   90.00
_cell.angle_beta   90.00
_cell.angle_gamma   90.00
#
_symmetry.space_group_name_H-M   'P 1'
#
loop_
_entity.id
_entity.type
_entity.pdbx_description
1 polymer ?
#
loop_
_entity_poly.entity_id
_entity_poly.type
_entity_poly.pdbx_seq_one_letter_code
_entity_poly.pdbx_strand_id
1 'polypeptide(L)'
;MAARLARWMVMAVLPLAVAGCSAGGVTDVFKGTRSTNVAAATPGSVSAVGGANGAADVGAAANGVRVGFCPKVQLITNEETYRTYSGRERSIDNIVYQASLYDVTRSCRLDGDRLVIDVTAAGRLLAGPKGGPGGSVTMPIRIAVKDAQGVPYSELENYTASIDGSRTSDQFLYRRASVSIPATSDRRTTVLIGFDEGPPKQS
;
A
#
# COMPACT_ATOMS: atom_id res chain seq x y z
N MET A 1 -58.40 17.11 -26.00
CA MET A 1 -57.94 18.31 -26.68
C MET A 1 -56.44 18.41 -26.58
N ALA A 2 -55.81 18.43 -27.71
CA ALA A 2 -54.37 18.31 -27.90
C ALA A 2 -53.64 19.64 -27.62
N ALA A 3 -52.42 19.56 -27.05
CA ALA A 3 -51.38 20.55 -27.34
C ALA A 3 -49.99 19.91 -27.20
N ARG A 4 -49.42 19.59 -28.34
CA ARG A 4 -48.01 19.25 -28.55
C ARG A 4 -47.19 20.55 -28.49
N LEU A 5 -46.08 20.56 -27.75
CA LEU A 5 -45.00 21.52 -27.99
C LEU A 5 -43.68 20.78 -28.11
N ALA A 6 -43.26 20.70 -29.36
CA ALA A 6 -41.93 20.31 -29.79
C ALA A 6 -40.92 21.40 -29.38
N ARG A 7 -39.80 21.01 -28.75
CA ARG A 7 -38.66 21.89 -28.53
C ARG A 7 -37.39 21.30 -29.15
N TRP A 8 -36.99 21.99 -30.16
CA TRP A 8 -35.84 21.85 -31.05
C TRP A 8 -34.53 21.59 -30.35
N MET A 9 -33.83 20.55 -30.85
CA MET A 9 -32.41 20.34 -30.67
C MET A 9 -31.63 21.43 -31.42
N VAL A 10 -30.77 22.14 -30.70
CA VAL A 10 -29.66 22.89 -31.29
C VAL A 10 -28.38 22.12 -30.98
N MET A 11 -27.86 21.45 -32.00
CA MET A 11 -26.51 20.88 -32.02
C MET A 11 -25.51 22.04 -32.21
N ALA A 12 -24.73 22.33 -31.18
CA ALA A 12 -23.54 23.15 -31.28
C ALA A 12 -22.33 22.25 -31.55
N VAL A 13 -21.84 22.29 -32.78
CA VAL A 13 -20.58 21.65 -33.18
C VAL A 13 -19.44 22.57 -32.78
N LEU A 14 -18.62 22.14 -31.85
CA LEU A 14 -17.33 22.79 -31.48
C LEU A 14 -16.21 22.19 -32.34
N PRO A 15 -15.38 22.97 -33.03
CA PRO A 15 -14.19 22.44 -33.70
C PRO A 15 -13.06 22.19 -32.69
N LEU A 16 -12.50 20.97 -32.72
CA LEU A 16 -11.24 20.62 -32.04
C LEU A 16 -10.08 21.32 -32.76
N ALA A 17 -9.43 22.25 -32.08
CA ALA A 17 -8.13 22.75 -32.47
C ALA A 17 -7.05 21.81 -31.88
N VAL A 18 -6.37 21.06 -32.73
CA VAL A 18 -5.20 20.25 -32.41
C VAL A 18 -3.98 21.17 -32.47
N ALA A 19 -3.51 21.62 -31.29
CA ALA A 19 -2.21 22.28 -31.15
C ALA A 19 -1.11 21.23 -31.04
N GLY A 20 -0.29 21.12 -32.10
CA GLY A 20 0.88 20.27 -32.12
C GLY A 20 1.97 20.78 -31.16
N CYS A 21 2.43 19.92 -30.27
CA CYS A 21 3.67 20.15 -29.53
C CYS A 21 4.86 19.70 -30.36
N SER A 22 5.63 20.68 -30.81
CA SER A 22 6.94 20.49 -31.43
C SER A 22 7.95 19.94 -30.42
N ALA A 23 8.63 18.87 -30.83
CA ALA A 23 9.81 18.33 -30.16
C ALA A 23 10.95 19.34 -30.22
N GLY A 24 11.24 20.03 -29.12
CA GLY A 24 12.45 20.79 -28.90
C GLY A 24 13.50 19.93 -28.23
N GLY A 25 14.55 19.56 -28.98
CA GLY A 25 15.72 18.89 -28.43
C GLY A 25 16.47 19.78 -27.45
N VAL A 26 16.72 19.31 -26.27
CA VAL A 26 17.68 19.85 -25.30
C VAL A 26 18.95 18.99 -25.34
N THR A 27 19.74 19.19 -26.38
CA THR A 27 21.17 18.87 -26.37
C THR A 27 21.90 20.17 -26.05
N ASP A 28 22.88 20.13 -25.13
CA ASP A 28 23.83 21.17 -24.72
C ASP A 28 23.56 21.90 -23.39
N VAL A 29 23.69 21.19 -22.27
CA VAL A 29 24.12 21.81 -20.99
C VAL A 29 25.05 20.85 -20.22
N PHE A 30 26.08 20.33 -20.86
CA PHE A 30 27.24 19.76 -20.13
C PHE A 30 28.53 20.14 -20.81
N LYS A 31 28.90 21.42 -20.73
CA LYS A 31 30.25 21.85 -21.08
C LYS A 31 30.82 22.67 -19.91
N GLY A 32 31.72 22.03 -19.20
CA GLY A 32 32.81 22.72 -18.50
C GLY A 32 32.64 22.96 -17.02
N THR A 33 33.31 22.14 -16.21
CA THR A 33 34.41 22.70 -15.42
C THR A 33 35.27 21.53 -14.92
N ARG A 34 36.48 21.45 -15.45
CA ARG A 34 37.56 20.66 -14.88
C ARG A 34 37.97 21.29 -13.56
N SER A 35 37.87 20.56 -12.47
CA SER A 35 38.69 20.76 -11.29
C SER A 35 39.40 19.46 -10.96
N THR A 36 40.69 19.48 -11.19
CA THR A 36 41.65 18.48 -10.80
C THR A 36 41.84 18.52 -9.29
N ASN A 37 41.52 17.46 -8.59
CA ASN A 37 42.25 17.07 -7.38
C ASN A 37 42.28 15.54 -7.30
N VAL A 38 43.46 15.03 -7.56
CA VAL A 38 43.86 13.62 -7.46
C VAL A 38 44.04 13.28 -5.99
N ALA A 39 43.23 12.39 -5.48
CA ALA A 39 43.58 11.57 -4.33
C ALA A 39 43.21 10.15 -4.66
N ALA A 40 44.23 9.32 -4.68
CA ALA A 40 44.16 7.89 -4.97
C ALA A 40 43.31 7.19 -3.89
N ALA A 41 42.25 6.50 -4.30
CA ALA A 41 41.56 5.51 -3.50
C ALA A 41 41.17 4.31 -4.38
N THR A 42 41.54 3.17 -3.91
CA THR A 42 41.41 1.79 -4.32
C THR A 42 40.14 1.43 -5.08
N PRO A 43 40.13 0.52 -6.08
CA PRO A 43 38.96 0.20 -6.89
C PRO A 43 37.97 -0.68 -6.13
N GLY A 44 36.88 -0.07 -5.66
CA GLY A 44 35.68 -0.77 -5.21
C GLY A 44 34.71 -0.87 -6.38
N SER A 45 34.34 -2.07 -6.75
CA SER A 45 33.43 -2.44 -7.82
C SER A 45 32.12 -1.61 -7.85
N VAL A 46 31.95 -0.84 -8.91
CA VAL A 46 30.68 -0.21 -9.26
C VAL A 46 29.78 -1.27 -9.90
N SER A 47 28.74 -1.66 -9.22
CA SER A 47 27.68 -2.48 -9.79
C SER A 47 26.84 -1.64 -10.74
N ALA A 48 26.73 -2.09 -11.97
CA ALA A 48 25.96 -1.50 -13.04
C ALA A 48 24.47 -1.34 -12.66
N VAL A 49 23.95 -0.14 -12.92
CA VAL A 49 22.51 0.14 -12.97
C VAL A 49 21.96 -0.49 -14.24
N GLY A 50 21.33 -1.64 -14.11
CA GLY A 50 20.58 -2.32 -15.16
C GLY A 50 19.09 -2.19 -14.88
N GLY A 51 18.32 -1.74 -15.89
CA GLY A 51 16.93 -1.30 -15.82
C GLY A 51 15.88 -2.35 -15.51
N ALA A 52 14.80 -1.80 -15.05
CA ALA A 52 13.37 -2.10 -15.19
C ALA A 52 12.86 -3.55 -15.11
N ASN A 53 11.83 -3.72 -14.25
CA ASN A 53 10.85 -4.82 -14.19
C ASN A 53 11.30 -6.10 -13.46
N GLY A 54 11.49 -5.97 -12.18
CA GLY A 54 11.47 -7.06 -11.23
C GLY A 54 11.15 -6.48 -9.87
N ALA A 55 10.17 -7.03 -9.17
CA ALA A 55 9.94 -6.73 -7.77
C ALA A 55 11.28 -6.88 -7.04
N ALA A 56 11.89 -5.75 -6.70
CA ALA A 56 13.17 -5.72 -6.02
C ALA A 56 12.98 -6.40 -4.66
N ASP A 57 13.57 -7.57 -4.54
CA ASP A 57 13.79 -8.26 -3.28
C ASP A 57 14.89 -7.51 -2.52
N VAL A 58 14.56 -6.29 -2.07
CA VAL A 58 15.42 -5.47 -1.22
C VAL A 58 15.33 -5.99 0.20
N GLY A 59 15.90 -7.16 0.43
CA GLY A 59 16.27 -7.59 1.75
C GLY A 59 17.40 -6.70 2.26
N ALA A 60 17.07 -5.54 2.79
CA ALA A 60 18.02 -4.68 3.48
C ALA A 60 18.42 -5.37 4.79
N ALA A 61 19.53 -6.09 4.73
CA ALA A 61 20.16 -6.69 5.90
C ALA A 61 20.76 -5.58 6.76
N ALA A 62 20.10 -5.25 7.86
CA ALA A 62 20.64 -4.32 8.86
C ALA A 62 21.92 -4.81 9.55
N ASN A 63 22.41 -6.00 9.29
CA ASN A 63 23.65 -6.57 9.83
C ASN A 63 24.42 -7.46 8.85
N GLY A 64 24.37 -7.19 7.54
CA GLY A 64 25.24 -7.83 6.56
C GLY A 64 24.95 -9.31 6.23
N VAL A 65 24.02 -9.96 6.91
CA VAL A 65 23.61 -11.33 6.61
C VAL A 65 22.53 -11.31 5.54
N ARG A 66 22.85 -11.80 4.34
CA ARG A 66 21.86 -11.92 3.26
C ARG A 66 20.85 -13.00 3.63
N VAL A 67 19.59 -12.60 3.74
CA VAL A 67 18.48 -13.53 3.90
C VAL A 67 18.25 -14.22 2.56
N GLY A 68 18.47 -15.52 2.49
CA GLY A 68 18.32 -16.29 1.23
C GLY A 68 16.89 -16.38 0.71
N PHE A 69 15.90 -16.12 1.58
CA PHE A 69 14.48 -16.13 1.25
C PHE A 69 13.72 -15.17 2.19
N CYS A 70 12.85 -14.34 1.62
CA CYS A 70 11.92 -13.48 2.35
C CYS A 70 10.51 -13.69 1.76
N PRO A 71 9.54 -14.22 2.54
CA PRO A 71 8.21 -14.53 2.05
C PRO A 71 7.52 -13.32 1.43
N LYS A 72 6.71 -13.52 0.40
CA LYS A 72 5.86 -12.47 -0.16
C LYS A 72 4.84 -12.04 0.88
N VAL A 73 4.50 -10.75 0.88
CA VAL A 73 3.35 -10.24 1.64
C VAL A 73 2.23 -9.87 0.68
N GLN A 74 0.99 -10.15 1.07
CA GLN A 74 -0.21 -9.90 0.25
C GLN A 74 -1.37 -9.44 1.13
N LEU A 75 -2.21 -8.56 0.59
CA LEU A 75 -3.51 -8.26 1.18
C LEU A 75 -4.44 -9.47 1.01
N ILE A 76 -5.25 -9.75 2.03
CA ILE A 76 -6.30 -10.77 1.96
C ILE A 76 -7.45 -10.21 1.12
N THR A 77 -7.82 -10.91 0.06
CA THR A 77 -8.90 -10.51 -0.84
C THR A 77 -10.21 -10.35 -0.07
N ASN A 78 -10.91 -9.23 -0.26
CA ASN A 78 -12.12 -8.80 0.41
C ASN A 78 -11.97 -8.43 1.90
N GLU A 79 -10.75 -8.46 2.45
CA GLU A 79 -10.43 -8.01 3.81
C GLU A 79 -9.56 -6.73 3.80
N GLU A 80 -9.41 -6.08 2.66
CA GLU A 80 -8.66 -4.83 2.52
C GLU A 80 -9.47 -3.59 2.93
N THR A 81 -10.76 -3.75 3.23
CA THR A 81 -11.64 -2.63 3.60
C THR A 81 -12.39 -2.92 4.89
N TYR A 82 -12.36 -1.96 5.82
CA TYR A 82 -13.10 -1.97 7.08
C TYR A 82 -14.06 -0.78 7.15
N ARG A 83 -15.30 -1.00 7.62
CA ARG A 83 -16.31 0.06 7.73
C ARG A 83 -16.97 0.06 9.08
N THR A 84 -17.19 1.26 9.61
CA THR A 84 -18.03 1.47 10.78
C THR A 84 -19.34 2.13 10.37
N TYR A 85 -20.42 1.81 11.06
CA TYR A 85 -21.76 2.28 10.69
C TYR A 85 -22.47 2.97 11.86
N SER A 86 -23.29 3.96 11.55
CA SER A 86 -24.21 4.57 12.48
C SER A 86 -25.47 3.71 12.59
N GLY A 87 -25.63 3.02 13.73
CA GLY A 87 -26.75 2.10 13.94
C GLY A 87 -26.51 0.68 13.43
N ARG A 88 -27.60 -0.06 13.24
CA ARG A 88 -27.54 -1.50 12.89
C ARG A 88 -27.50 -1.79 11.39
N GLU A 89 -28.00 -0.86 10.60
CA GLU A 89 -28.10 -1.02 9.15
C GLU A 89 -26.74 -0.73 8.48
N ARG A 90 -26.24 -1.72 7.73
CA ARG A 90 -24.97 -1.64 6.99
C ARG A 90 -25.18 -1.13 5.57
N SER A 91 -25.74 0.08 5.42
CA SER A 91 -25.90 0.77 4.14
C SER A 91 -24.76 1.78 3.91
N ILE A 92 -24.53 2.16 2.66
CA ILE A 92 -23.53 3.17 2.30
C ILE A 92 -23.81 4.49 3.00
N ASP A 93 -25.08 4.86 3.13
CA ASP A 93 -25.52 6.13 3.74
C ASP A 93 -25.27 6.17 5.25
N ASN A 94 -25.09 5.02 5.89
CA ASN A 94 -24.84 4.89 7.31
C ASN A 94 -23.35 4.74 7.68
N ILE A 95 -22.44 4.81 6.71
CA ILE A 95 -21.00 4.71 6.99
C ILE A 95 -20.55 5.93 7.80
N VAL A 96 -19.89 5.66 8.94
CA VAL A 96 -19.21 6.68 9.76
C VAL A 96 -17.76 6.83 9.30
N TYR A 97 -17.01 5.74 9.24
CA TYR A 97 -15.65 5.70 8.73
C TYR A 97 -15.45 4.51 7.82
N GLN A 98 -14.60 4.70 6.81
CA GLN A 98 -14.08 3.62 5.97
C GLN A 98 -12.56 3.67 5.97
N ALA A 99 -11.93 2.56 6.35
CA ALA A 99 -10.51 2.36 6.20
C ALA A 99 -10.24 1.39 5.05
N SER A 100 -9.15 1.61 4.32
CA SER A 100 -8.72 0.73 3.23
C SER A 100 -7.20 0.56 3.28
N LEU A 101 -6.72 -0.68 3.22
CA LEU A 101 -5.32 -1.01 2.96
C LEU A 101 -5.12 -1.06 1.45
N TYR A 102 -4.03 -0.48 0.93
CA TYR A 102 -3.78 -0.42 -0.51
C TYR A 102 -2.36 -0.81 -0.91
N ASP A 103 -1.42 -0.83 0.03
CA ASP A 103 -0.05 -1.25 -0.23
C ASP A 103 0.55 -1.95 0.98
N VAL A 104 1.43 -2.93 0.73
CA VAL A 104 2.10 -3.70 1.76
C VAL A 104 3.56 -3.94 1.39
N THR A 105 4.43 -3.72 2.35
CA THR A 105 5.86 -3.94 2.23
C THR A 105 6.37 -4.80 3.37
N ARG A 106 7.55 -5.40 3.19
CA ARG A 106 8.20 -6.22 4.19
C ARG A 106 9.71 -6.04 4.19
N SER A 107 10.29 -6.32 5.32
CA SER A 107 11.73 -6.60 5.44
C SER A 107 11.96 -7.87 6.24
N CYS A 108 13.03 -8.59 5.97
CA CYS A 108 13.37 -9.84 6.62
C CYS A 108 14.78 -9.79 7.17
N ARG A 109 14.97 -10.39 8.34
CA ARG A 109 16.29 -10.65 8.94
C ARG A 109 16.33 -12.04 9.53
N LEU A 110 17.52 -12.62 9.59
CA LEU A 110 17.75 -13.86 10.33
C LEU A 110 18.11 -13.52 11.79
N ASP A 111 17.52 -14.26 12.70
CA ASP A 111 17.81 -14.23 14.12
C ASP A 111 17.95 -15.68 14.60
N GLY A 112 19.19 -16.16 14.64
CA GLY A 112 19.50 -17.56 14.87
C GLY A 112 18.90 -18.46 13.77
N ASP A 113 18.06 -19.40 14.18
CA ASP A 113 17.31 -20.33 13.32
C ASP A 113 15.93 -19.80 12.90
N ARG A 114 15.62 -18.53 13.22
CA ARG A 114 14.37 -17.88 12.92
C ARG A 114 14.51 -16.84 11.81
N LEU A 115 13.50 -16.78 10.94
CA LEU A 115 13.30 -15.68 10.02
C LEU A 115 12.33 -14.70 10.65
N VAL A 116 12.81 -13.51 10.92
CA VAL A 116 12.00 -12.41 11.47
C VAL A 116 11.59 -11.49 10.36
N ILE A 117 10.29 -11.24 10.25
CA ILE A 117 9.67 -10.47 9.18
C ILE A 117 9.01 -9.24 9.81
N ASP A 118 9.38 -8.06 9.35
CA ASP A 118 8.72 -6.81 9.69
C ASP A 118 7.77 -6.45 8.54
N VAL A 119 6.50 -6.24 8.84
CA VAL A 119 5.45 -5.94 7.86
C VAL A 119 4.98 -4.51 8.05
N THR A 120 4.84 -3.78 6.96
CA THR A 120 4.25 -2.43 6.94
C THR A 120 3.12 -2.41 5.92
N ALA A 121 1.93 -1.97 6.34
CA ALA A 121 0.80 -1.76 5.45
C ALA A 121 0.43 -0.26 5.41
N ALA A 122 0.29 0.28 4.21
CA ALA A 122 -0.21 1.62 4.00
C ALA A 122 -1.72 1.58 3.79
N GLY A 123 -2.42 2.49 4.46
CA GLY A 123 -3.86 2.59 4.38
C GLY A 123 -4.35 4.03 4.35
N ARG A 124 -5.63 4.18 4.05
CA ARG A 124 -6.35 5.44 4.08
C ARG A 124 -7.60 5.30 4.93
N LEU A 125 -7.86 6.30 5.76
CA LEU A 125 -9.08 6.47 6.53
C LEU A 125 -9.90 7.61 5.92
N LEU A 126 -11.20 7.37 5.71
CA LEU A 126 -12.16 8.32 5.14
C LEU A 126 -13.35 8.46 6.10
N ALA A 127 -13.81 9.69 6.30
CA ALA A 127 -15.11 9.92 6.90
C ALA A 127 -16.21 9.62 5.89
N GLY A 128 -17.19 8.82 6.30
CA GLY A 128 -18.38 8.51 5.49
C GLY A 128 -19.49 9.56 5.64
N PRO A 129 -20.67 9.34 5.04
CA PRO A 129 -21.80 10.26 5.10
C PRO A 129 -22.30 10.57 6.51
N LYS A 130 -22.14 9.66 7.47
CA LYS A 130 -22.46 9.84 8.89
C LYS A 130 -21.24 10.18 9.76
N GLY A 131 -20.05 10.24 9.16
CA GLY A 131 -18.85 10.75 9.81
C GLY A 131 -18.78 12.27 9.68
N GLY A 132 -17.91 12.85 10.50
CA GLY A 132 -17.59 14.28 10.44
C GLY A 132 -16.09 14.49 10.16
N PRO A 133 -15.68 15.74 10.06
CA PRO A 133 -14.26 16.09 10.04
C PRO A 133 -13.58 15.61 11.33
N GLY A 134 -12.34 15.15 11.19
CA GLY A 134 -11.57 14.61 12.32
C GLY A 134 -12.05 13.24 12.78
N GLY A 135 -11.54 12.82 13.95
CA GLY A 135 -11.94 11.59 14.61
C GLY A 135 -11.00 10.41 14.40
N SER A 136 -11.33 9.30 15.05
CA SER A 136 -10.49 8.09 15.03
C SER A 136 -11.35 6.83 14.97
N VAL A 137 -10.74 5.76 14.46
CA VAL A 137 -11.36 4.43 14.43
C VAL A 137 -10.34 3.36 14.82
N THR A 138 -10.76 2.43 15.66
CA THR A 138 -9.99 1.24 15.98
C THR A 138 -10.45 0.07 15.12
N MET A 139 -9.52 -0.57 14.46
CA MET A 139 -9.74 -1.61 13.46
C MET A 139 -8.99 -2.89 13.84
N PRO A 140 -9.62 -4.07 13.74
CA PRO A 140 -8.92 -5.33 13.90
C PRO A 140 -8.12 -5.65 12.64
N ILE A 141 -6.79 -5.75 12.76
CA ILE A 141 -5.90 -6.16 11.68
C ILE A 141 -5.35 -7.54 12.01
N ARG A 142 -5.47 -8.47 11.08
CA ARG A 142 -4.89 -9.81 11.18
C ARG A 142 -3.66 -9.89 10.30
N ILE A 143 -2.58 -10.46 10.87
CA ILE A 143 -1.44 -10.97 10.12
C ILE A 143 -1.39 -12.47 10.28
N ALA A 144 -1.27 -13.19 9.17
CA ALA A 144 -1.10 -14.63 9.16
C ALA A 144 0.05 -15.02 8.24
N VAL A 145 0.76 -16.07 8.59
CA VAL A 145 1.74 -16.71 7.70
C VAL A 145 1.15 -18.03 7.26
N LYS A 146 1.05 -18.21 5.95
CA LYS A 146 0.55 -19.43 5.32
C LYS A 146 1.68 -20.13 4.59
N ASP A 147 1.83 -21.42 4.81
CA ASP A 147 2.75 -22.31 4.11
C ASP A 147 2.00 -23.51 3.49
N ALA A 148 2.75 -24.50 3.00
CA ALA A 148 2.18 -25.71 2.42
C ALA A 148 1.46 -26.61 3.46
N GLN A 149 1.78 -26.46 4.74
CA GLN A 149 1.26 -27.25 5.85
C GLN A 149 0.06 -26.59 6.53
N GLY A 150 -0.19 -25.31 6.27
CA GLY A 150 -1.31 -24.57 6.86
C GLY A 150 -0.97 -23.13 7.25
N VAL A 151 -1.39 -22.71 8.45
CA VAL A 151 -1.17 -21.37 8.99
C VAL A 151 -0.38 -21.48 10.30
N PRO A 152 0.97 -21.53 10.23
CA PRO A 152 1.82 -21.69 11.40
C PRO A 152 1.84 -20.45 12.31
N TYR A 153 1.41 -19.30 11.82
CA TYR A 153 1.32 -18.05 12.57
C TYR A 153 0.06 -17.30 12.21
N SER A 154 -0.67 -16.83 13.21
CA SER A 154 -1.79 -15.93 13.04
C SER A 154 -1.96 -15.06 14.27
N GLU A 155 -2.02 -13.75 14.09
CA GLU A 155 -2.20 -12.79 15.18
C GLU A 155 -3.20 -11.71 14.76
N LEU A 156 -4.06 -11.34 15.71
CA LEU A 156 -5.04 -10.26 15.56
C LEU A 156 -4.65 -9.12 16.49
N GLU A 157 -4.55 -7.92 15.95
CA GLU A 157 -4.20 -6.71 16.68
C GLU A 157 -5.21 -5.59 16.39
N ASN A 158 -5.57 -4.85 17.43
CA ASN A 158 -6.40 -3.66 17.29
C ASN A 158 -5.51 -2.45 17.01
N TYR A 159 -5.70 -1.83 15.85
CA TYR A 159 -4.98 -0.64 15.40
C TYR A 159 -5.91 0.56 15.32
N THR A 160 -5.48 1.71 15.85
CA THR A 160 -6.24 2.95 15.78
C THR A 160 -5.62 3.91 14.78
N ALA A 161 -6.42 4.32 13.78
CA ALA A 161 -6.08 5.40 12.86
C ALA A 161 -6.95 6.63 13.13
N SER A 162 -6.43 7.82 12.82
CA SER A 162 -7.09 9.09 13.05
C SER A 162 -7.11 9.96 11.79
N ILE A 163 -8.14 10.81 11.70
CA ILE A 163 -8.21 11.92 10.75
C ILE A 163 -8.01 13.21 11.56
N ASP A 164 -7.07 14.04 11.15
CA ASP A 164 -6.73 15.25 11.91
C ASP A 164 -7.66 16.43 11.60
N GLY A 165 -8.07 17.12 12.66
CA GLY A 165 -8.70 18.41 12.62
C GLY A 165 -9.95 18.51 11.76
N SER A 166 -9.94 19.38 10.76
CA SER A 166 -11.07 19.63 9.85
C SER A 166 -11.06 18.78 8.58
N ARG A 167 -10.11 17.85 8.46
CA ARG A 167 -10.01 16.95 7.29
C ARG A 167 -11.06 15.85 7.36
N THR A 168 -11.43 15.32 6.21
CA THR A 168 -12.34 14.18 6.08
C THR A 168 -11.64 12.91 5.64
N SER A 169 -10.31 12.98 5.42
CA SER A 169 -9.50 11.82 5.08
C SER A 169 -8.08 11.99 5.59
N ASP A 170 -7.44 10.86 5.93
CA ASP A 170 -6.02 10.79 6.25
C ASP A 170 -5.42 9.46 5.83
N GLN A 171 -4.08 9.42 5.74
CA GLN A 171 -3.33 8.20 5.51
C GLN A 171 -2.77 7.68 6.83
N PHE A 172 -2.61 6.35 6.92
CA PHE A 172 -1.97 5.73 8.06
C PHE A 172 -0.99 4.64 7.61
N LEU A 173 -0.04 4.34 8.50
CA LEU A 173 0.92 3.26 8.32
C LEU A 173 0.79 2.30 9.52
N TYR A 174 0.27 1.12 9.25
CA TYR A 174 0.32 0.02 10.22
C TYR A 174 1.67 -0.68 10.11
N ARG A 175 2.34 -0.89 11.22
CA ARG A 175 3.62 -1.59 11.30
C ARG A 175 3.54 -2.71 12.30
N ARG A 176 3.84 -3.91 11.84
CA ARG A 176 4.02 -5.08 12.70
C ARG A 176 5.47 -5.54 12.58
N ALA A 177 6.22 -5.37 13.66
CA ALA A 177 7.56 -5.87 13.79
C ALA A 177 7.56 -7.30 14.32
N SER A 178 8.57 -8.08 13.93
CA SER A 178 8.90 -9.36 14.58
C SER A 178 7.90 -10.51 14.40
N VAL A 179 7.28 -10.60 13.22
CA VAL A 179 6.62 -11.87 12.82
C VAL A 179 7.71 -12.93 12.63
N SER A 180 7.75 -13.95 13.49
CA SER A 180 8.86 -14.89 13.58
C SER A 180 8.43 -16.30 13.14
N ILE A 181 9.10 -16.85 12.12
CA ILE A 181 8.89 -18.20 11.59
C ILE A 181 10.22 -18.96 11.51
N PRO A 182 10.24 -20.30 11.40
CA PRO A 182 11.47 -21.05 11.16
C PRO A 182 12.20 -20.57 9.90
N ALA A 183 13.54 -20.45 9.95
CA ALA A 183 14.34 -20.02 8.79
C ALA A 183 14.31 -21.05 7.64
N THR A 184 13.93 -22.29 7.94
CA THR A 184 13.77 -23.40 6.96
C THR A 184 12.41 -23.40 6.27
N SER A 185 11.58 -22.36 6.46
CA SER A 185 10.24 -22.26 5.84
C SER A 185 10.31 -22.37 4.31
N ASP A 186 9.32 -23.04 3.75
CA ASP A 186 9.21 -23.30 2.30
C ASP A 186 9.09 -21.95 1.52
N ARG A 187 9.67 -21.92 0.32
CA ARG A 187 9.55 -20.79 -0.62
C ARG A 187 8.11 -20.45 -1.01
N ARG A 188 7.15 -21.35 -0.77
CA ARG A 188 5.70 -21.11 -0.92
C ARG A 188 5.07 -20.37 0.25
N THR A 189 5.84 -20.10 1.30
CA THR A 189 5.37 -19.34 2.44
C THR A 189 4.98 -17.92 2.00
N THR A 190 3.81 -17.48 2.46
CA THR A 190 3.23 -16.16 2.16
C THR A 190 2.75 -15.52 3.45
N VAL A 191 3.03 -14.24 3.63
CA VAL A 191 2.44 -13.44 4.71
C VAL A 191 1.17 -12.79 4.18
N LEU A 192 0.10 -12.92 4.92
CA LEU A 192 -1.23 -12.38 4.61
C LEU A 192 -1.58 -11.30 5.62
N ILE A 193 -2.15 -10.18 5.16
CA ILE A 193 -2.62 -9.10 6.03
C ILE A 193 -3.97 -8.60 5.55
N GLY A 194 -4.89 -8.33 6.48
CA GLY A 194 -6.22 -7.80 6.19
C GLY A 194 -6.94 -7.36 7.46
N PHE A 195 -8.09 -6.73 7.30
CA PHE A 195 -8.99 -6.46 8.41
C PHE A 195 -9.79 -7.72 8.73
N ASP A 196 -9.91 -8.04 10.01
CA ASP A 196 -10.71 -9.19 10.46
C ASP A 196 -11.91 -8.71 11.28
N GLU A 197 -13.04 -8.58 10.62
CA GLU A 197 -14.30 -8.22 11.29
C GLU A 197 -14.90 -9.38 12.12
N GLY A 198 -14.22 -10.54 12.14
CA GLY A 198 -14.76 -11.79 12.70
C GLY A 198 -15.82 -12.42 11.80
N PRO A 199 -16.38 -13.58 12.19
CA PRO A 199 -17.47 -14.20 11.46
C PRO A 199 -18.67 -13.25 11.39
N PRO A 200 -19.42 -13.24 10.26
CA PRO A 200 -20.62 -12.42 10.14
C PRO A 200 -21.56 -12.72 11.29
N LYS A 201 -21.95 -11.68 12.03
CA LYS A 201 -22.93 -11.83 13.11
C LYS A 201 -24.22 -12.32 12.48
N GLN A 202 -24.60 -13.55 12.82
CA GLN A 202 -25.90 -14.09 12.44
C GLN A 202 -26.99 -13.23 13.07
N SER A 203 -27.81 -12.62 12.25
CA SER A 203 -28.97 -11.81 12.63
C SER A 203 -30.18 -12.70 12.88
#